data_271340a934c7225433c9218f810edf45
#
_entry.id   271340a934c7225433c9218f810edf45
#
_cell.length_a   1.000
_cell.length_b   1.000
_cell.length_c   1.000
_cell.angle_alpha   90.00
_cell.angle_beta   90.00
_cell.angle_gamma   90.00
#
_symmetry.space_group_name_H-M   'P 1'
#
loop_
_entity.id
_entity.type
_entity.pdbx_description
1 polymer ?
#
loop_
_entity_poly.entity_id
_entity_poly.type
_entity_poly.pdbx_seq_one_letter_code
_entity_poly.pdbx_strand_id
1 'polypeptide(L)'
;MSATEDSITLGVVSSFHRDNLLKKFYDEIKETVQKVNPAITSLDIVVDDEMDRKWEDLVVDCRNTLKESEKTTKKQQIEWVEIVEGLNSRLTSDRYKLDNFIVGPSTQLAHAACEAVARRPGSSYNPLYLYGNVGLGKTHLLQASANTIREKHKWLKVIYTTADRFLSDYVASIKGRSIDKLREKYRQIDVLVIDDVQFLSGKKQTQEELYNIFNILYEAGKQIILSGDRP
;
A
#
# COMPACT_ATOMS: atom_id res chain seq x y z
N MET A 1 -5.24 -20.75 4.28
CA MET A 1 -5.35 -21.30 5.65
C MET A 1 -5.63 -22.77 5.55
N SER A 2 -4.81 -23.60 6.18
CA SER A 2 -5.12 -25.00 6.41
C SER A 2 -5.11 -25.24 7.92
N ALA A 3 -6.05 -26.01 8.42
CA ALA A 3 -6.13 -26.38 9.83
C ALA A 3 -6.21 -27.89 9.95
N THR A 4 -5.42 -28.44 10.86
CA THR A 4 -5.56 -29.82 11.36
C THR A 4 -6.16 -29.76 12.76
N GLU A 5 -6.43 -30.90 13.41
CA GLU A 5 -7.11 -30.92 14.71
C GLU A 5 -6.39 -30.11 15.81
N ASP A 6 -5.06 -29.93 15.70
CA ASP A 6 -4.20 -29.30 16.71
C ASP A 6 -3.25 -28.21 16.16
N SER A 7 -3.27 -27.93 14.86
CA SER A 7 -2.40 -26.92 14.25
C SER A 7 -3.09 -26.04 13.22
N ILE A 8 -2.65 -24.79 13.13
CA ILE A 8 -3.08 -23.82 12.10
C ILE A 8 -1.84 -23.35 11.33
N THR A 9 -1.96 -23.34 10.00
CA THR A 9 -0.97 -22.75 9.10
C THR A 9 -1.53 -21.50 8.45
N LEU A 10 -0.84 -20.37 8.65
CA LEU A 10 -1.13 -19.10 8.00
C LEU A 10 -0.20 -18.92 6.79
N GLY A 11 -0.79 -18.82 5.60
CA GLY A 11 -0.06 -18.44 4.40
C GLY A 11 0.12 -16.92 4.32
N VAL A 12 1.28 -16.47 3.91
CA VAL A 12 1.59 -15.06 3.62
C VAL A 12 2.27 -14.91 2.26
N VAL A 13 2.07 -13.76 1.63
CA VAL A 13 2.53 -13.51 0.24
C VAL A 13 4.03 -13.25 0.12
N SER A 14 4.78 -13.00 1.21
CA SER A 14 6.22 -12.78 1.14
C SER A 14 6.94 -13.13 2.44
N SER A 15 8.26 -13.41 2.32
CA SER A 15 9.14 -13.63 3.47
C SER A 15 9.19 -12.43 4.43
N PHE A 16 9.09 -11.22 3.91
CA PHE A 16 9.04 -10.00 4.71
C PHE A 16 7.78 -9.96 5.60
N HIS A 17 6.62 -10.29 5.06
CA HIS A 17 5.38 -10.37 5.84
C HIS A 17 5.45 -11.47 6.89
N ARG A 18 6.00 -12.65 6.53
CA ARG A 18 6.23 -13.74 7.49
C ARG A 18 7.10 -13.28 8.66
N ASP A 19 8.25 -12.69 8.36
CA ASP A 19 9.22 -12.31 9.38
C ASP A 19 8.69 -11.18 10.29
N ASN A 20 7.88 -10.28 9.75
CA ASN A 20 7.22 -9.22 10.52
C ASN A 20 6.11 -9.78 11.45
N LEU A 21 5.31 -10.72 10.95
CA LEU A 21 4.29 -11.40 11.76
C LEU A 21 4.93 -12.24 12.88
N LEU A 22 5.99 -12.99 12.56
CA LEU A 22 6.72 -13.78 13.56
C LEU A 22 7.35 -12.92 14.66
N LYS A 23 7.89 -11.74 14.30
CA LYS A 23 8.59 -10.87 15.28
C LYS A 23 7.65 -10.02 16.13
N LYS A 24 6.55 -9.54 15.57
CA LYS A 24 5.72 -8.51 16.22
C LYS A 24 4.37 -9.01 16.70
N PHE A 25 3.80 -10.01 16.05
CA PHE A 25 2.39 -10.39 16.24
C PHE A 25 2.17 -11.87 16.53
N TYR A 26 3.24 -12.67 16.57
CA TYR A 26 3.12 -14.13 16.74
C TYR A 26 2.34 -14.51 18.01
N ASP A 27 2.71 -13.92 19.14
CA ASP A 27 2.09 -14.22 20.43
C ASP A 27 0.64 -13.76 20.48
N GLU A 28 0.34 -12.59 19.92
CA GLU A 28 -1.02 -12.04 19.87
C GLU A 28 -1.95 -12.87 18.95
N ILE A 29 -1.44 -13.30 17.80
CA ILE A 29 -2.16 -14.19 16.88
C ILE A 29 -2.40 -15.53 17.54
N LYS A 30 -1.39 -16.11 18.18
CA LYS A 30 -1.48 -17.40 18.86
C LYS A 30 -2.50 -17.36 20.01
N GLU A 31 -2.46 -16.32 20.83
CA GLU A 31 -3.42 -16.12 21.91
C GLU A 31 -4.85 -15.98 21.39
N THR A 32 -5.04 -15.23 20.29
CA THR A 32 -6.35 -15.04 19.67
C THR A 32 -6.88 -16.35 19.10
N VAL A 33 -6.04 -17.12 18.41
CA VAL A 33 -6.40 -18.42 17.85
C VAL A 33 -6.79 -19.39 18.96
N GLN A 34 -6.05 -19.44 20.07
CA GLN A 34 -6.34 -20.29 21.21
C GLN A 34 -7.61 -19.89 21.97
N LYS A 35 -7.96 -18.60 22.00
CA LYS A 35 -9.26 -18.12 22.54
C LYS A 35 -10.44 -18.62 21.73
N VAL A 36 -10.29 -18.74 20.40
CA VAL A 36 -11.34 -19.21 19.48
C VAL A 36 -11.44 -20.75 19.49
N ASN A 37 -10.29 -21.42 19.49
CA ASN A 37 -10.22 -22.89 19.55
C ASN A 37 -9.06 -23.34 20.44
N PRO A 38 -9.34 -23.74 21.70
CA PRO A 38 -8.32 -24.17 22.66
C PRO A 38 -7.56 -25.45 22.29
N ALA A 39 -8.05 -26.23 21.32
CA ALA A 39 -7.38 -27.44 20.83
C ALA A 39 -6.15 -27.14 19.98
N ILE A 40 -6.02 -25.88 19.48
CA ILE A 40 -4.89 -25.50 18.63
C ILE A 40 -3.67 -25.19 19.50
N THR A 41 -2.64 -25.99 19.33
CA THR A 41 -1.38 -25.91 20.08
C THR A 41 -0.24 -25.30 19.28
N SER A 42 -0.27 -25.42 17.94
CA SER A 42 0.76 -24.88 17.05
C SER A 42 0.21 -23.91 16.02
N LEU A 43 1.01 -22.87 15.73
CA LEU A 43 0.75 -21.88 14.71
C LEU A 43 2.00 -21.78 13.82
N ASP A 44 1.84 -22.10 12.54
CA ASP A 44 2.88 -21.98 11.53
C ASP A 44 2.56 -20.83 10.56
N ILE A 45 3.57 -20.04 10.18
CA ILE A 45 3.44 -18.96 9.20
C ILE A 45 4.36 -19.28 8.03
N VAL A 46 3.79 -19.58 6.87
CA VAL A 46 4.53 -19.99 5.67
C VAL A 46 4.32 -18.99 4.52
N VAL A 47 5.34 -18.87 3.67
CA VAL A 47 5.18 -18.13 2.41
C VAL A 47 4.50 -19.06 1.40
N ASP A 48 3.38 -18.61 0.86
CA ASP A 48 2.59 -19.35 -0.12
C ASP A 48 2.49 -18.55 -1.42
N ASP A 49 3.27 -18.94 -2.41
CA ASP A 49 3.33 -18.28 -3.72
C ASP A 49 2.05 -18.43 -4.55
N GLU A 50 1.16 -19.38 -4.19
CA GLU A 50 -0.13 -19.60 -4.86
C GLU A 50 -1.28 -18.79 -4.22
N MET A 51 -1.01 -18.03 -3.17
CA MET A 51 -2.04 -17.33 -2.40
C MET A 51 -2.78 -16.25 -3.20
N ASP A 52 -2.18 -15.71 -4.26
CA ASP A 52 -2.83 -14.74 -5.16
C ASP A 52 -4.12 -15.28 -5.83
N ARG A 53 -4.25 -16.60 -5.96
CA ARG A 53 -5.45 -17.23 -6.55
C ARG A 53 -6.53 -17.59 -5.54
N LYS A 54 -6.17 -17.73 -4.27
CA LYS A 54 -7.09 -18.12 -3.18
C LYS A 54 -7.66 -16.93 -2.41
N TRP A 55 -7.09 -15.73 -2.55
CA TRP A 55 -7.55 -14.55 -1.81
C TRP A 55 -8.98 -14.11 -2.18
N GLU A 56 -9.38 -14.26 -3.43
CA GLU A 56 -10.72 -13.87 -3.86
C GLU A 56 -11.80 -14.68 -3.16
N ASP A 57 -11.56 -15.97 -2.90
CA ASP A 57 -12.49 -16.86 -2.21
C ASP A 57 -12.49 -16.65 -0.68
N LEU A 58 -11.33 -16.38 -0.09
CA LEU A 58 -11.19 -16.19 1.37
C LEU A 58 -11.73 -14.85 1.87
N VAL A 59 -11.64 -13.78 1.10
CA VAL A 59 -12.17 -12.45 1.46
C VAL A 59 -13.69 -12.46 1.58
N VAL A 60 -14.38 -13.35 0.88
CA VAL A 60 -15.85 -13.47 0.93
C VAL A 60 -16.31 -14.06 2.27
N ASP A 61 -15.56 -14.99 2.84
CA ASP A 61 -15.96 -15.71 4.06
C ASP A 61 -15.73 -14.88 5.34
N CYS A 62 -14.63 -14.11 5.40
CA CYS A 62 -14.37 -13.20 6.52
C CYS A 62 -15.39 -12.05 6.63
N ARG A 63 -16.03 -11.64 5.52
CA ARG A 63 -17.05 -10.58 5.53
C ARG A 63 -18.35 -11.00 6.24
N ASN A 64 -18.65 -12.26 6.28
CA ASN A 64 -19.89 -12.76 6.89
C ASN A 64 -19.78 -12.89 8.41
N THR A 65 -18.59 -13.09 8.94
CA THR A 65 -18.34 -13.25 10.39
C THR A 65 -18.19 -11.92 11.14
N LEU A 66 -17.88 -10.82 10.41
CA LEU A 66 -17.64 -9.49 10.99
C LEU A 66 -18.86 -8.57 11.03
N LYS A 67 -20.05 -9.04 10.64
CA LYS A 67 -21.27 -8.19 10.56
C LYS A 67 -21.82 -7.69 11.89
N GLU A 68 -21.36 -8.18 13.02
CA GLU A 68 -21.87 -7.76 14.34
C GLU A 68 -21.05 -6.68 15.06
N SER A 69 -19.77 -6.43 14.65
CA SER A 69 -18.97 -5.32 15.21
C SER A 69 -19.05 -4.02 14.40
N GLU A 70 -19.83 -3.99 13.33
CA GLU A 70 -19.74 -3.01 12.22
C GLU A 70 -20.48 -1.68 12.41
N LYS A 71 -21.22 -1.44 13.48
CA LYS A 71 -22.02 -0.18 13.57
C LYS A 71 -21.19 1.06 13.89
N THR A 72 -20.05 0.93 14.54
CA THR A 72 -19.18 2.06 14.90
C THR A 72 -18.09 2.30 13.85
N THR A 73 -17.62 1.24 13.17
CA THR A 73 -16.58 1.30 12.15
C THR A 73 -17.09 1.83 10.81
N LYS A 74 -18.37 1.63 10.50
CA LYS A 74 -18.97 2.09 9.23
C LYS A 74 -18.95 3.60 9.05
N LYS A 75 -19.16 4.37 10.10
CA LYS A 75 -19.19 5.84 10.01
C LYS A 75 -17.80 6.42 9.73
N GLN A 76 -16.77 5.83 10.33
CA GLN A 76 -15.37 6.22 10.08
C GLN A 76 -14.85 5.73 8.71
N GLN A 77 -15.27 4.55 8.24
CA GLN A 77 -14.91 4.04 6.92
C GLN A 77 -15.56 4.81 5.78
N ILE A 78 -16.81 5.23 5.91
CA ILE A 78 -17.52 6.04 4.90
C ILE A 78 -16.86 7.42 4.77
N GLU A 79 -16.50 8.07 5.86
CA GLU A 79 -15.81 9.36 5.86
C GLU A 79 -14.41 9.27 5.23
N TRP A 80 -13.73 8.14 5.38
CA TRP A 80 -12.42 7.87 4.77
C TRP A 80 -12.51 7.53 3.29
N VAL A 81 -13.49 6.74 2.88
CA VAL A 81 -13.75 6.44 1.46
C VAL A 81 -14.06 7.72 0.71
N GLU A 82 -14.89 8.61 1.24
CA GLU A 82 -15.19 9.91 0.63
C GLU A 82 -13.96 10.83 0.56
N ILE A 83 -13.10 10.85 1.58
CA ILE A 83 -11.86 11.66 1.58
C ILE A 83 -10.84 11.09 0.58
N VAL A 84 -10.66 9.78 0.53
CA VAL A 84 -9.69 9.12 -0.36
C VAL A 84 -10.21 9.09 -1.80
N GLU A 85 -11.49 8.83 -2.04
CA GLU A 85 -12.11 8.89 -3.36
C GLU A 85 -12.17 10.33 -3.88
N GLY A 86 -12.48 11.29 -3.05
CA GLY A 86 -12.46 12.71 -3.41
C GLY A 86 -11.06 13.25 -3.77
N LEU A 87 -10.00 12.70 -3.18
CA LEU A 87 -8.59 13.03 -3.49
C LEU A 87 -8.07 12.24 -4.70
N ASN A 88 -8.43 10.97 -4.80
CA ASN A 88 -7.92 10.07 -5.83
C ASN A 88 -8.60 10.24 -7.20
N SER A 89 -9.91 10.52 -7.22
CA SER A 89 -10.65 10.75 -8.46
C SER A 89 -10.22 12.01 -9.22
N ARG A 90 -9.50 12.92 -8.55
CA ARG A 90 -9.03 14.19 -9.16
C ARG A 90 -7.59 14.14 -9.64
N LEU A 91 -6.79 13.15 -9.25
CA LEU A 91 -5.34 13.15 -9.50
C LEU A 91 -4.88 12.05 -10.46
N THR A 92 -5.62 10.97 -10.60
CA THR A 92 -5.33 9.94 -11.59
C THR A 92 -6.32 10.03 -12.76
N SER A 93 -5.81 9.84 -13.98
CA SER A 93 -6.64 9.78 -15.18
C SER A 93 -6.72 8.33 -15.66
N ASP A 94 -7.93 7.85 -15.94
CA ASP A 94 -8.19 6.50 -16.47
C ASP A 94 -7.52 6.24 -17.84
N ARG A 95 -7.07 7.31 -18.50
CA ARG A 95 -6.30 7.21 -19.76
C ARG A 95 -4.93 6.56 -19.57
N TYR A 96 -4.35 6.64 -18.36
CA TYR A 96 -3.05 6.05 -18.07
C TYR A 96 -3.22 4.59 -17.64
N LYS A 97 -2.84 3.69 -18.55
CA LYS A 97 -2.83 2.25 -18.35
C LYS A 97 -1.45 1.70 -18.66
N LEU A 98 -1.06 0.58 -18.04
CA LEU A 98 0.20 -0.09 -18.36
C LEU A 98 0.18 -0.60 -19.80
N ASP A 99 -0.97 -1.11 -20.27
CA ASP A 99 -1.15 -1.68 -21.60
C ASP A 99 -1.01 -0.66 -22.75
N ASN A 100 -1.29 0.63 -22.48
CA ASN A 100 -1.17 1.69 -23.49
C ASN A 100 0.13 2.49 -23.41
N PHE A 101 1.05 2.07 -22.54
CA PHE A 101 2.37 2.67 -22.46
C PHE A 101 3.26 2.20 -23.61
N ILE A 102 3.94 3.12 -24.29
CA ILE A 102 4.85 2.80 -25.38
C ILE A 102 6.19 2.34 -24.77
N VAL A 103 6.45 1.04 -24.82
CA VAL A 103 7.66 0.46 -24.29
C VAL A 103 8.79 0.58 -25.29
N GLY A 104 9.86 1.29 -24.92
CA GLY A 104 11.12 1.37 -25.66
C GLY A 104 12.27 0.73 -24.89
N PRO A 105 13.46 0.58 -25.51
CA PRO A 105 14.62 -0.06 -24.85
C PRO A 105 15.00 0.57 -23.50
N SER A 106 14.88 1.90 -23.37
CA SER A 106 15.18 2.65 -22.16
C SER A 106 14.09 2.58 -21.08
N THR A 107 12.86 2.21 -21.45
CA THR A 107 11.70 2.20 -20.54
C THR A 107 11.21 0.80 -20.20
N GLN A 108 11.75 -0.23 -20.85
CA GLN A 108 11.33 -1.62 -20.67
C GLN A 108 11.47 -2.09 -19.22
N LEU A 109 12.60 -1.79 -18.57
CA LEU A 109 12.83 -2.17 -17.18
C LEU A 109 11.84 -1.46 -16.24
N ALA A 110 11.62 -0.16 -16.45
CA ALA A 110 10.69 0.63 -15.65
C ALA A 110 9.25 0.11 -15.80
N HIS A 111 8.82 -0.19 -17.03
CA HIS A 111 7.51 -0.78 -17.29
C HIS A 111 7.35 -2.15 -16.60
N ALA A 112 8.30 -3.06 -16.78
CA ALA A 112 8.28 -4.38 -16.15
C ALA A 112 8.26 -4.31 -14.61
N ALA A 113 9.01 -3.36 -14.02
CA ALA A 113 8.99 -3.12 -12.57
C ALA A 113 7.62 -2.62 -12.10
N CYS A 114 6.99 -1.70 -12.86
CA CYS A 114 5.63 -1.22 -12.56
C CYS A 114 4.59 -2.35 -12.65
N GLU A 115 4.69 -3.22 -13.65
CA GLU A 115 3.82 -4.40 -13.75
C GLU A 115 4.00 -5.36 -12.57
N ALA A 116 5.26 -5.63 -12.18
CA ALA A 116 5.55 -6.51 -11.06
C ALA A 116 4.98 -5.95 -9.75
N VAL A 117 5.16 -4.64 -9.49
CA VAL A 117 4.59 -3.95 -8.33
C VAL A 117 3.06 -3.94 -8.38
N ALA A 118 2.47 -3.69 -9.55
CA ALA A 118 1.02 -3.70 -9.69
C ALA A 118 0.40 -5.09 -9.50
N ARG A 119 1.17 -6.14 -9.76
CA ARG A 119 0.76 -7.53 -9.52
C ARG A 119 0.85 -7.91 -8.05
N ARG A 120 1.94 -7.51 -7.36
CA ARG A 120 2.21 -7.85 -5.95
C ARG A 120 2.74 -6.62 -5.18
N PRO A 121 1.87 -5.68 -4.78
CA PRO A 121 2.29 -4.53 -3.99
C PRO A 121 2.95 -4.95 -2.67
N GLY A 122 4.04 -4.26 -2.30
CA GLY A 122 4.79 -4.51 -1.07
C GLY A 122 5.80 -5.66 -1.12
N SER A 123 5.81 -6.47 -2.20
CA SER A 123 6.62 -7.69 -2.22
C SER A 123 7.82 -7.67 -3.18
N SER A 124 7.73 -6.99 -4.35
CA SER A 124 8.77 -7.11 -5.38
C SER A 124 9.78 -5.97 -5.31
N TYR A 125 9.39 -4.77 -5.65
CA TYR A 125 10.23 -3.58 -5.63
C TYR A 125 9.65 -2.59 -4.62
N ASN A 126 10.19 -2.53 -3.42
CA ASN A 126 9.71 -1.63 -2.38
C ASN A 126 10.88 -1.00 -1.60
N PRO A 127 11.13 0.30 -1.75
CA PRO A 127 10.44 1.23 -2.64
C PRO A 127 10.77 1.02 -4.12
N LEU A 128 9.83 1.38 -5.03
CA LEU A 128 10.12 1.55 -6.45
C LEU A 128 10.40 3.03 -6.72
N TYR A 129 11.59 3.34 -7.22
CA TYR A 129 11.96 4.70 -7.61
C TYR A 129 12.23 4.77 -9.10
N LEU A 130 11.40 5.53 -9.82
CA LEU A 130 11.56 5.79 -11.25
C LEU A 130 12.22 7.14 -11.46
N TYR A 131 13.42 7.16 -12.01
CA TYR A 131 14.10 8.40 -12.31
C TYR A 131 14.48 8.50 -13.80
N GLY A 132 14.65 9.73 -14.27
CA GLY A 132 15.04 9.99 -15.65
C GLY A 132 14.55 11.35 -16.14
N ASN A 133 14.97 11.72 -17.35
CA ASN A 133 14.65 13.01 -17.95
C ASN A 133 13.14 13.24 -18.14
N VAL A 134 12.77 14.51 -18.34
CA VAL A 134 11.38 14.89 -18.66
C VAL A 134 10.96 14.24 -19.98
N GLY A 135 9.68 13.85 -20.07
CA GLY A 135 9.11 13.26 -21.28
C GLY A 135 9.27 11.75 -21.42
N LEU A 136 9.95 11.05 -20.52
CA LEU A 136 10.14 9.59 -20.57
C LEU A 136 8.93 8.78 -20.07
N GLY A 137 7.83 9.43 -19.68
CA GLY A 137 6.61 8.74 -19.28
C GLY A 137 6.57 8.30 -17.82
N LYS A 138 7.40 8.87 -16.92
CA LYS A 138 7.37 8.54 -15.48
C LYS A 138 5.98 8.70 -14.86
N THR A 139 5.36 9.87 -15.03
CA THR A 139 3.99 10.15 -14.58
C THR A 139 2.98 9.16 -15.13
N HIS A 140 3.11 8.76 -16.41
CA HIS A 140 2.25 7.73 -17.00
C HIS A 140 2.40 6.40 -16.24
N LEU A 141 3.62 5.92 -16.06
CA LEU A 141 3.88 4.66 -15.37
C LEU A 141 3.39 4.69 -13.92
N LEU A 142 3.60 5.80 -13.19
CA LEU A 142 3.13 5.94 -11.82
C LEU A 142 1.60 5.88 -11.73
N GLN A 143 0.90 6.68 -12.56
CA GLN A 143 -0.56 6.68 -12.57
C GLN A 143 -1.14 5.36 -13.06
N ALA A 144 -0.54 4.77 -14.09
CA ALA A 144 -0.94 3.46 -14.59
C ALA A 144 -0.79 2.36 -13.54
N SER A 145 0.32 2.38 -12.77
CA SER A 145 0.53 1.46 -11.64
C SER A 145 -0.54 1.64 -10.58
N ALA A 146 -0.82 2.89 -10.16
CA ALA A 146 -1.85 3.19 -9.17
C ALA A 146 -3.24 2.73 -9.63
N ASN A 147 -3.60 2.97 -10.90
CA ASN A 147 -4.87 2.55 -11.48
C ASN A 147 -4.96 1.01 -11.51
N THR A 148 -3.92 0.33 -12.00
CA THR A 148 -3.89 -1.14 -12.07
C THR A 148 -3.97 -1.77 -10.68
N ILE A 149 -3.30 -1.20 -9.66
CA ILE A 149 -3.40 -1.69 -8.29
C ILE A 149 -4.83 -1.55 -7.77
N ARG A 150 -5.49 -0.39 -7.98
CA ARG A 150 -6.88 -0.19 -7.56
C ARG A 150 -7.86 -1.13 -8.24
N GLU A 151 -7.63 -1.43 -9.52
CA GLU A 151 -8.48 -2.35 -10.28
C GLU A 151 -8.33 -3.80 -9.78
N LYS A 152 -7.09 -4.25 -9.58
CA LYS A 152 -6.79 -5.63 -9.19
C LYS A 152 -6.95 -5.90 -7.70
N HIS A 153 -6.67 -4.92 -6.86
CA HIS A 153 -6.63 -5.03 -5.39
C HIS A 153 -7.59 -4.02 -4.76
N LYS A 154 -8.88 -4.21 -4.96
CA LYS A 154 -9.95 -3.27 -4.53
C LYS A 154 -9.98 -2.98 -3.03
N TRP A 155 -9.34 -3.82 -2.22
CA TRP A 155 -9.22 -3.65 -0.77
C TRP A 155 -8.04 -2.77 -0.36
N LEU A 156 -7.06 -2.53 -1.24
CA LEU A 156 -5.91 -1.69 -0.93
C LEU A 156 -6.26 -0.21 -1.04
N LYS A 157 -5.84 0.54 -0.03
CA LYS A 157 -5.96 2.00 0.00
C LYS A 157 -4.77 2.61 -0.73
N VAL A 158 -4.98 3.08 -1.96
CA VAL A 158 -3.95 3.65 -2.83
C VAL A 158 -4.07 5.15 -2.86
N ILE A 159 -3.02 5.88 -2.46
CA ILE A 159 -2.91 7.33 -2.67
C ILE A 159 -1.87 7.61 -3.74
N TYR A 160 -2.29 8.36 -4.77
CA TYR A 160 -1.41 9.04 -5.71
C TYR A 160 -1.42 10.53 -5.39
N THR A 161 -0.25 11.14 -5.31
CA THR A 161 -0.08 12.58 -5.11
C THR A 161 1.17 13.07 -5.84
N THR A 162 1.28 14.38 -6.06
CA THR A 162 2.51 15.02 -6.49
C THR A 162 3.25 15.61 -5.30
N ALA A 163 4.56 15.83 -5.43
CA ALA A 163 5.36 16.47 -4.39
C ALA A 163 4.83 17.87 -4.01
N ASP A 164 4.37 18.66 -4.98
CA ASP A 164 3.77 19.97 -4.71
C ASP A 164 2.46 19.87 -3.93
N ARG A 165 1.64 18.86 -4.23
CA ARG A 165 0.41 18.62 -3.48
C ARG A 165 0.71 18.18 -2.05
N PHE A 166 1.66 17.26 -1.89
CA PHE A 166 2.13 16.86 -0.56
C PHE A 166 2.62 18.06 0.26
N LEU A 167 3.43 18.95 -0.35
CA LEU A 167 3.89 20.18 0.28
C LEU A 167 2.70 21.06 0.72
N SER A 168 1.72 21.24 -0.15
CA SER A 168 0.54 22.06 0.13
C SER A 168 -0.26 21.50 1.31
N ASP A 169 -0.48 20.18 1.35
CA ASP A 169 -1.17 19.47 2.42
C ASP A 169 -0.39 19.58 3.75
N TYR A 170 0.95 19.46 3.69
CA TYR A 170 1.81 19.62 4.85
C TYR A 170 1.76 21.03 5.41
N VAL A 171 1.90 22.06 4.58
CA VAL A 171 1.80 23.46 5.00
C VAL A 171 0.43 23.76 5.59
N ALA A 172 -0.64 23.26 4.99
CA ALA A 172 -2.00 23.41 5.52
C ALA A 172 -2.15 22.74 6.89
N SER A 173 -1.55 21.57 7.08
CA SER A 173 -1.59 20.84 8.35
C SER A 173 -0.86 21.57 9.48
N ILE A 174 0.25 22.23 9.18
CA ILE A 174 0.97 23.07 10.16
C ILE A 174 0.12 24.27 10.54
N LYS A 175 -0.42 25.01 9.56
CA LYS A 175 -1.28 26.16 9.81
C LYS A 175 -2.53 25.81 10.62
N GLY A 176 -3.12 24.65 10.33
CA GLY A 176 -4.29 24.12 11.02
C GLY A 176 -4.00 23.38 12.33
N ARG A 177 -2.73 23.33 12.78
CA ARG A 177 -2.31 22.54 13.96
C ARG A 177 -2.81 21.10 13.93
N SER A 178 -2.79 20.48 12.75
CA SER A 178 -3.38 19.15 12.47
C SER A 178 -2.40 18.18 11.82
N ILE A 179 -1.11 18.32 12.11
CA ILE A 179 -0.05 17.47 11.53
C ILE A 179 -0.26 15.98 11.86
N ASP A 180 -0.80 15.67 13.05
CA ASP A 180 -1.10 14.31 13.45
C ASP A 180 -2.21 13.70 12.59
N LYS A 181 -3.18 14.50 12.13
CA LYS A 181 -4.20 14.06 11.18
C LYS A 181 -3.59 13.73 9.82
N LEU A 182 -2.60 14.51 9.38
CA LEU A 182 -1.87 14.22 8.14
C LEU A 182 -1.12 12.88 8.27
N ARG A 183 -0.40 12.67 9.36
CA ARG A 183 0.32 11.42 9.64
C ARG A 183 -0.62 10.24 9.71
N GLU A 184 -1.73 10.38 10.42
CA GLU A 184 -2.73 9.32 10.56
C GLU A 184 -3.34 8.94 9.20
N LYS A 185 -3.61 9.92 8.33
CA LYS A 185 -4.04 9.70 6.96
C LYS A 185 -3.06 8.79 6.20
N TYR A 186 -1.76 9.07 6.28
CA TYR A 186 -0.75 8.27 5.58
C TYR A 186 -0.49 6.90 6.23
N ARG A 187 -0.69 6.74 7.54
CA ARG A 187 -0.59 5.43 8.21
C ARG A 187 -1.62 4.42 7.73
N GLN A 188 -2.79 4.91 7.32
CA GLN A 188 -3.92 4.06 6.94
C GLN A 188 -3.88 3.58 5.49
N ILE A 189 -2.93 4.06 4.68
CA ILE A 189 -2.81 3.65 3.27
C ILE A 189 -1.99 2.37 3.14
N ASP A 190 -2.19 1.68 2.04
CA ASP A 190 -1.45 0.47 1.69
C ASP A 190 -0.45 0.72 0.57
N VAL A 191 -0.71 1.72 -0.28
CA VAL A 191 0.16 2.11 -1.40
C VAL A 191 0.27 3.61 -1.46
N LEU A 192 1.51 4.12 -1.40
CA LEU A 192 1.85 5.52 -1.59
C LEU A 192 2.55 5.72 -2.92
N VAL A 193 2.00 6.57 -3.76
CA VAL A 193 2.61 6.97 -5.04
C VAL A 193 2.84 8.48 -5.03
N ILE A 194 4.11 8.92 -5.12
CA ILE A 194 4.46 10.35 -5.16
C ILE A 194 5.22 10.64 -6.45
N ASP A 195 4.68 11.53 -7.24
CA ASP A 195 5.28 11.98 -8.47
C ASP A 195 6.14 13.24 -8.26
N ASP A 196 7.28 13.30 -8.96
CA ASP A 196 8.16 14.47 -9.06
C ASP A 196 8.72 14.93 -7.71
N VAL A 197 9.33 14.01 -6.92
CA VAL A 197 9.88 14.32 -5.59
C VAL A 197 10.97 15.39 -5.59
N GLN A 198 11.61 15.69 -6.74
CA GLN A 198 12.60 16.77 -6.88
C GLN A 198 12.03 18.14 -6.50
N PHE A 199 10.72 18.38 -6.60
CA PHE A 199 10.10 19.64 -6.20
C PHE A 199 10.11 19.89 -4.68
N LEU A 200 10.47 18.88 -3.88
CA LEU A 200 10.74 19.06 -2.45
C LEU A 200 12.18 19.51 -2.17
N SER A 201 13.03 19.66 -3.21
CA SER A 201 14.40 20.12 -3.03
C SER A 201 14.45 21.47 -2.33
N GLY A 202 15.32 21.61 -1.33
CA GLY A 202 15.45 22.82 -0.51
C GLY A 202 14.36 23.03 0.58
N LYS A 203 13.34 22.18 0.64
CA LYS A 203 12.23 22.29 1.61
C LYS A 203 12.43 21.31 2.78
N LYS A 204 13.46 21.55 3.58
CA LYS A 204 13.96 20.61 4.62
C LYS A 204 12.86 20.03 5.50
N GLN A 205 12.00 20.85 6.09
CA GLN A 205 10.94 20.37 6.99
C GLN A 205 9.93 19.45 6.30
N THR A 206 9.60 19.74 5.04
CA THR A 206 8.71 18.87 4.24
C THR A 206 9.39 17.55 3.87
N GLN A 207 10.69 17.60 3.58
CA GLN A 207 11.48 16.39 3.32
C GLN A 207 11.57 15.51 4.57
N GLU A 208 11.79 16.09 5.74
CA GLU A 208 11.80 15.38 7.02
C GLU A 208 10.45 14.70 7.30
N GLU A 209 9.35 15.42 7.04
CA GLU A 209 8.03 14.83 7.24
C GLU A 209 7.73 13.71 6.24
N LEU A 210 8.10 13.90 4.97
CA LEU A 210 7.99 12.82 3.98
C LEU A 210 8.83 11.61 4.37
N TYR A 211 10.03 11.83 4.89
CA TYR A 211 10.90 10.76 5.37
C TYR A 211 10.29 9.99 6.55
N ASN A 212 9.65 10.70 7.49
CA ASN A 212 8.93 10.08 8.60
C ASN A 212 7.77 9.20 8.10
N ILE A 213 6.98 9.70 7.17
CA ILE A 213 5.88 8.95 6.54
C ILE A 213 6.43 7.75 5.78
N PHE A 214 7.51 7.94 5.01
CA PHE A 214 8.20 6.87 4.29
C PHE A 214 8.61 5.72 5.23
N ASN A 215 9.27 6.04 6.34
CA ASN A 215 9.71 5.02 7.30
C ASN A 215 8.53 4.25 7.90
N ILE A 216 7.46 4.95 8.29
CA ILE A 216 6.26 4.32 8.84
C ILE A 216 5.66 3.31 7.84
N LEU A 217 5.55 3.69 6.58
CA LEU A 217 4.99 2.83 5.53
C LEU A 217 5.94 1.67 5.18
N TYR A 218 7.23 1.96 5.07
CA TYR A 218 8.25 0.97 4.75
C TYR A 218 8.35 -0.12 5.81
N GLU A 219 8.39 0.27 7.10
CA GLU A 219 8.41 -0.66 8.22
C GLU A 219 7.12 -1.50 8.32
N ALA A 220 5.99 -0.95 7.88
CA ALA A 220 4.73 -1.66 7.81
C ALA A 220 4.58 -2.55 6.56
N GLY A 221 5.61 -2.63 5.69
CA GLY A 221 5.57 -3.40 4.44
C GLY A 221 4.64 -2.84 3.37
N LYS A 222 4.23 -1.57 3.51
CA LYS A 222 3.36 -0.89 2.54
C LYS A 222 4.14 -0.51 1.28
N GLN A 223 3.48 -0.58 0.11
CA GLN A 223 4.14 -0.22 -1.14
C GLN A 223 4.38 1.27 -1.25
N ILE A 224 5.59 1.64 -1.65
CA ILE A 224 5.98 3.01 -1.96
C ILE A 224 6.49 3.07 -3.40
N ILE A 225 5.96 4.02 -4.19
CA ILE A 225 6.39 4.29 -5.56
C ILE A 225 6.68 5.78 -5.67
N LEU A 226 7.87 6.12 -6.14
CA LEU A 226 8.31 7.51 -6.26
C LEU A 226 8.81 7.78 -7.67
N SER A 227 8.72 9.03 -8.14
CA SER A 227 9.46 9.48 -9.32
C SER A 227 10.31 10.71 -9.05
N GLY A 228 11.39 10.83 -9.84
CA GLY A 228 12.30 11.97 -9.79
C GLY A 228 12.98 12.25 -11.12
N ASP A 229 13.74 13.34 -11.17
CA ASP A 229 14.51 13.74 -12.36
C ASP A 229 15.94 13.15 -12.36
N ARG A 230 16.43 12.70 -11.21
CA ARG A 230 17.79 12.17 -11.02
C ARG A 230 17.82 11.08 -9.94
N PRO A 231 18.91 10.25 -9.89
CA PRO A 231 19.10 9.23 -8.87
C PRO A 231 19.13 9.76 -7.45
#